data_5cfe2ad74065f7ac019099a8084b0070
#
_entry.id   5cfe2ad74065f7ac019099a8084b0070
#
_cell.length_a   1.000
_cell.length_b   1.000
_cell.length_c   1.000
_cell.angle_alpha   90.00
_cell.angle_beta   90.00
_cell.angle_gamma   90.00
#
_symmetry.space_group_name_H-M   'P 1'
#
loop_
_entity.id
_entity.type
_entity.pdbx_description
1 polymer ?
#
loop_
_entity_poly.entity_id
_entity_poly.type
_entity_poly.pdbx_seq_one_letter_code
_entity_poly.pdbx_strand_id
1 'polypeptide(L)'
;DEKNRESFQSAQVSSLCSTEENSMNIVYEDASISMDIIEKEVRAATTFGQIEELFRRVFNLSSSQQEEHQNEESDYGLKVRGKGAREKINAQCREILSRVNSADEITPKDRQVLLQYSGRGGLTENSQYEYYTPTFVAEGVWDAMRANGFKNGNVLDPCCGAGVFEGTKPAGVVVTGNDLAPTSSQIAALLNPTDSISTQPFERLAVNTPDNTFDSCVTNVPFGDARGASMHEDPAFKKEKQIERYFILRILDKIRPGGLACLVCPINIVGAKGKKWEEFRIAVSKKAEFLGAHKLPSKTFNAQGTDTVVDVVVFRKHGADFLTSVEETPFEVLKATKVVWEPFVKGDYWKGEGKPFIMGRYIPKAAGDRWSREEVQGEIDSTAIKQKLAQKFHSRIDWEALSLVEPITRNYGEGDKRIINGEPHTMIAGEWIKDAIDSTPTAIDPKKYGAESLEQLEGILSGDKGGLSLSLENMFSIYKSYPAIL
;
A
#
# COMPACT_ATOMS: atom_id res chain seq x y z
N ASP A 1 29.76 -13.13 -27.33
CA ASP A 1 29.39 -13.69 -28.64
C ASP A 1 28.91 -12.56 -29.52
N GLU A 2 29.69 -12.23 -30.55
CA GLU A 2 29.46 -11.07 -31.42
C GLU A 2 28.09 -11.10 -32.12
N LYS A 3 27.57 -12.23 -32.46
CA LYS A 3 26.23 -12.39 -33.08
C LYS A 3 25.06 -12.02 -32.18
N ASN A 4 25.19 -12.19 -30.85
CA ASN A 4 24.18 -11.76 -29.89
C ASN A 4 24.28 -10.26 -29.55
N ARG A 5 25.45 -9.65 -29.77
CA ARG A 5 25.65 -8.21 -29.60
C ARG A 5 25.01 -7.41 -30.73
N GLU A 6 25.17 -7.85 -31.98
CA GLU A 6 24.56 -7.16 -33.14
C GLU A 6 23.05 -7.25 -33.15
N SER A 7 22.47 -8.40 -32.72
CA SER A 7 21.02 -8.55 -32.64
C SER A 7 20.40 -7.73 -31.47
N PHE A 8 21.12 -7.57 -30.37
CA PHE A 8 20.66 -6.77 -29.23
C PHE A 8 20.77 -5.25 -29.52
N GLN A 9 21.85 -4.82 -30.17
CA GLN A 9 22.00 -3.43 -30.61
C GLN A 9 20.96 -3.03 -31.66
N SER A 10 20.69 -3.90 -32.65
CA SER A 10 19.69 -3.62 -33.66
C SER A 10 18.25 -3.62 -33.14
N ALA A 11 17.94 -4.49 -32.17
CA ALA A 11 16.60 -4.56 -31.59
C ALA A 11 16.26 -3.36 -30.69
N GLN A 12 17.24 -2.84 -29.92
CA GLN A 12 17.01 -1.65 -29.09
C GLN A 12 17.01 -0.35 -29.91
N VAL A 13 17.85 -0.23 -30.92
CA VAL A 13 17.86 0.94 -31.82
C VAL A 13 16.62 0.94 -32.71
N SER A 14 16.14 -0.22 -33.18
CA SER A 14 14.91 -0.28 -33.99
C SER A 14 13.64 -0.03 -33.15
N SER A 15 13.59 -0.34 -31.84
CA SER A 15 12.46 0.01 -30.98
C SER A 15 12.41 1.50 -30.64
N LEU A 16 13.54 2.21 -30.70
CA LEU A 16 13.61 3.66 -30.54
C LEU A 16 13.33 4.41 -31.85
N CYS A 17 13.50 3.76 -33.02
CA CYS A 17 13.33 4.39 -34.36
C CYS A 17 12.01 3.99 -35.05
N SER A 18 11.14 3.16 -34.49
CA SER A 18 9.92 2.66 -35.17
C SER A 18 8.64 3.45 -34.90
N THR A 19 8.73 4.67 -34.39
CA THR A 19 7.59 5.59 -34.36
C THR A 19 7.86 6.74 -35.34
N GLU A 20 7.39 6.56 -36.54
CA GLU A 20 7.27 7.65 -37.50
C GLU A 20 6.30 8.73 -36.98
N GLU A 21 6.69 9.99 -37.13
CA GLU A 21 5.89 11.19 -36.98
C GLU A 21 5.37 11.55 -35.58
N ASN A 22 6.32 11.89 -34.68
CA ASN A 22 6.13 13.07 -33.83
C ASN A 22 7.52 13.51 -33.34
N SER A 23 8.05 14.56 -33.95
CA SER A 23 9.21 15.27 -33.46
C SER A 23 8.87 15.89 -32.11
N MET A 24 9.09 15.16 -31.03
CA MET A 24 9.14 15.72 -29.71
C MET A 24 10.41 16.54 -29.56
N ASN A 25 10.32 17.84 -29.90
CA ASN A 25 11.32 18.81 -29.50
C ASN A 25 11.21 18.96 -27.96
N ILE A 26 12.06 18.25 -27.24
CA ILE A 26 12.28 18.54 -25.83
C ILE A 26 13.10 19.83 -25.79
N VAL A 27 12.41 20.95 -25.61
CA VAL A 27 13.03 22.26 -25.45
C VAL A 27 13.53 22.35 -24.02
N TYR A 28 14.84 22.23 -23.86
CA TYR A 28 15.54 22.63 -22.64
C TYR A 28 16.18 23.98 -22.86
N GLU A 29 15.87 24.94 -22.03
CA GLU A 29 16.39 26.33 -22.15
C GLU A 29 17.87 26.43 -21.81
N ASP A 30 18.77 25.55 -22.03
CA ASP A 30 20.23 25.78 -22.06
C ASP A 30 21.11 24.60 -22.47
N ALA A 31 20.58 23.50 -22.95
CA ALA A 31 21.37 22.47 -23.64
C ALA A 31 20.51 21.56 -24.50
N SER A 32 20.23 21.94 -25.74
CA SER A 32 19.60 21.02 -26.70
C SER A 32 20.64 19.98 -27.17
N ILE A 33 20.68 18.83 -26.51
CA ILE A 33 21.30 17.66 -27.11
C ILE A 33 20.26 17.10 -28.06
N SER A 34 20.43 17.29 -29.37
CA SER A 34 19.50 16.74 -30.36
C SER A 34 19.58 15.20 -30.34
N MET A 35 18.47 14.52 -30.61
CA MET A 35 18.43 13.04 -30.72
C MET A 35 19.47 12.54 -31.74
N ASP A 36 19.78 13.31 -32.77
CA ASP A 36 20.82 13.02 -33.77
C ASP A 36 22.23 12.91 -33.16
N ILE A 37 22.54 13.71 -32.15
CA ILE A 37 23.82 13.65 -31.42
C ILE A 37 23.89 12.39 -30.59
N ILE A 38 22.79 12.05 -29.86
CA ILE A 38 22.71 10.84 -29.05
C ILE A 38 22.85 9.60 -29.94
N GLU A 39 22.13 9.55 -31.05
CA GLU A 39 22.21 8.45 -32.01
C GLU A 39 23.60 8.29 -32.61
N LYS A 40 24.27 9.41 -32.93
CA LYS A 40 25.64 9.42 -33.45
C LYS A 40 26.65 8.92 -32.40
N GLU A 41 26.52 9.32 -31.13
CA GLU A 41 27.40 8.88 -30.05
C GLU A 41 27.14 7.40 -29.67
N VAL A 42 25.90 6.94 -29.70
CA VAL A 42 25.55 5.51 -29.49
C VAL A 42 26.14 4.65 -30.62
N ARG A 43 26.06 5.10 -31.88
CA ARG A 43 26.66 4.37 -33.02
C ARG A 43 28.19 4.38 -32.99
N ALA A 44 28.81 5.39 -32.39
CA ALA A 44 30.26 5.49 -32.23
C ALA A 44 30.81 4.73 -31.02
N ALA A 45 29.93 4.32 -30.08
CA ALA A 45 30.34 3.58 -28.90
C ALA A 45 30.77 2.15 -29.25
N THR A 46 31.97 1.77 -28.87
CA THR A 46 32.57 0.46 -29.15
C THR A 46 32.49 -0.49 -27.97
N THR A 47 32.08 -0.01 -26.78
CA THR A 47 31.93 -0.80 -25.57
C THR A 47 30.61 -0.49 -24.87
N PHE A 48 30.07 -1.49 -24.16
CA PHE A 48 28.87 -1.34 -23.35
C PHE A 48 29.03 -0.24 -22.28
N GLY A 49 30.22 -0.10 -21.69
CA GLY A 49 30.51 0.94 -20.71
C GLY A 49 30.40 2.37 -21.28
N GLN A 50 30.74 2.59 -22.56
CA GLN A 50 30.59 3.89 -23.20
C GLN A 50 29.10 4.23 -23.45
N ILE A 51 28.30 3.21 -23.76
CA ILE A 51 26.84 3.37 -23.91
C ILE A 51 26.22 3.66 -22.54
N GLU A 52 26.63 2.95 -21.49
CA GLU A 52 26.15 3.18 -20.13
C GLU A 52 26.53 4.59 -19.62
N GLU A 53 27.74 5.05 -19.91
CA GLU A 53 28.21 6.40 -19.56
C GLU A 53 27.41 7.48 -20.30
N LEU A 54 27.11 7.26 -21.58
CA LEU A 54 26.29 8.16 -22.38
C LEU A 54 24.86 8.25 -21.84
N PHE A 55 24.23 7.11 -21.56
CA PHE A 55 22.92 7.07 -20.93
C PHE A 55 22.94 7.72 -19.54
N ARG A 56 23.95 7.45 -18.72
CA ARG A 56 24.11 8.07 -17.41
C ARG A 56 24.25 9.59 -17.53
N ARG A 57 25.00 10.09 -18.50
CA ARG A 57 25.17 11.53 -18.78
C ARG A 57 23.87 12.17 -19.25
N VAL A 58 23.13 11.54 -20.16
CA VAL A 58 21.85 12.04 -20.68
C VAL A 58 20.76 11.97 -19.60
N PHE A 59 20.68 10.88 -18.84
CA PHE A 59 19.70 10.72 -17.76
C PHE A 59 20.07 11.46 -16.47
N ASN A 60 21.36 11.65 -16.13
CA ASN A 60 21.76 12.45 -14.96
C ASN A 60 21.57 13.95 -15.19
N LEU A 61 21.68 14.45 -16.42
CA LEU A 61 21.26 15.82 -16.73
C LEU A 61 19.73 15.98 -16.55
N SER A 62 18.95 14.96 -16.85
CA SER A 62 17.50 14.97 -16.57
C SER A 62 17.17 14.69 -15.09
N SER A 63 17.95 13.89 -14.39
CA SER A 63 17.70 13.59 -12.99
C SER A 63 18.11 14.73 -12.05
N SER A 64 19.19 15.45 -12.33
CA SER A 64 19.55 16.63 -11.52
C SER A 64 18.57 17.79 -11.67
N GLN A 65 17.98 18.00 -12.84
CA GLN A 65 16.90 18.98 -13.02
C GLN A 65 15.55 18.48 -12.49
N GLN A 66 15.28 17.17 -12.56
CA GLN A 66 14.10 16.57 -11.92
C GLN A 66 14.22 16.52 -10.40
N GLU A 67 15.41 16.32 -9.83
CA GLU A 67 15.64 16.38 -8.39
C GLU A 67 15.52 17.82 -7.84
N GLU A 68 15.96 18.85 -8.55
CA GLU A 68 15.74 20.24 -8.15
C GLU A 68 14.28 20.65 -8.30
N HIS A 69 13.57 20.27 -9.37
CA HIS A 69 12.14 20.52 -9.53
C HIS A 69 11.27 19.64 -8.61
N GLN A 70 11.64 18.39 -8.37
CA GLN A 70 10.92 17.52 -7.41
C GLN A 70 11.07 18.03 -5.98
N ASN A 71 12.20 18.61 -5.59
CA ASN A 71 12.40 19.12 -4.23
C ASN A 71 11.58 20.39 -3.93
N GLU A 72 11.19 21.19 -4.92
CA GLU A 72 10.29 22.33 -4.73
C GLU A 72 8.80 21.97 -4.89
N GLU A 73 8.47 20.94 -5.69
CA GLU A 73 7.08 20.57 -6.04
C GLU A 73 6.46 19.51 -5.12
N SER A 74 7.24 18.73 -4.36
CA SER A 74 6.76 17.60 -3.56
C SER A 74 6.59 17.89 -2.06
N ASP A 75 6.61 19.15 -1.65
CA ASP A 75 6.53 19.52 -0.23
C ASP A 75 5.07 19.43 0.28
N TYR A 76 4.63 18.19 0.50
CA TYR A 76 3.36 17.92 1.17
C TYR A 76 3.42 18.40 2.61
N GLY A 77 2.42 19.15 3.01
CA GLY A 77 2.23 19.51 4.40
C GLY A 77 1.98 21.00 4.63
N LEU A 78 1.46 21.25 5.81
CA LEU A 78 1.08 22.59 6.23
C LEU A 78 2.29 23.49 6.47
N LYS A 79 2.33 24.61 5.76
CA LYS A 79 3.27 25.72 6.02
C LYS A 79 2.75 26.68 7.07
N VAL A 80 1.51 26.49 7.54
CA VAL A 80 0.84 27.36 8.52
C VAL A 80 0.50 26.60 9.80
N ARG A 81 0.45 27.31 10.93
CA ARG A 81 0.10 26.74 12.23
C ARG A 81 -1.25 27.26 12.73
N GLY A 82 -1.93 26.43 13.50
CA GLY A 82 -3.18 26.78 14.16
C GLY A 82 -4.44 26.39 13.39
N LYS A 83 -5.51 26.16 14.17
CA LYS A 83 -6.78 25.62 13.67
C LYS A 83 -7.40 26.46 12.54
N GLY A 84 -7.52 27.78 12.76
CA GLY A 84 -8.16 28.67 11.77
C GLY A 84 -7.39 28.78 10.45
N ALA A 85 -6.05 28.71 10.50
CA ALA A 85 -5.23 28.71 9.28
C ALA A 85 -5.40 27.41 8.49
N ARG A 86 -5.46 26.26 9.16
CA ARG A 86 -5.75 24.96 8.55
C ARG A 86 -7.14 24.94 7.92
N GLU A 87 -8.16 25.43 8.61
CA GLU A 87 -9.53 25.53 8.08
C GLU A 87 -9.59 26.37 6.81
N LYS A 88 -8.84 27.49 6.78
CA LYS A 88 -8.74 28.37 5.61
C LYS A 88 -8.10 27.64 4.41
N ILE A 89 -6.99 26.96 4.61
CA ILE A 89 -6.34 26.16 3.55
C ILE A 89 -7.28 25.05 3.06
N ASN A 90 -7.90 24.30 3.96
CA ASN A 90 -8.85 23.27 3.58
C ASN A 90 -10.06 23.82 2.81
N ALA A 91 -10.51 25.04 3.11
CA ALA A 91 -11.56 25.71 2.35
C ALA A 91 -11.08 26.09 0.93
N GLN A 92 -9.86 26.60 0.78
CA GLN A 92 -9.25 26.89 -0.51
C GLN A 92 -9.07 25.60 -1.35
N CYS A 93 -8.66 24.49 -0.73
CA CYS A 93 -8.61 23.20 -1.43
C CYS A 93 -9.97 22.79 -1.99
N ARG A 94 -11.04 22.89 -1.21
CA ARG A 94 -12.40 22.60 -1.69
C ARG A 94 -12.87 23.54 -2.81
N GLU A 95 -12.50 24.82 -2.75
CA GLU A 95 -12.77 25.76 -3.83
C GLU A 95 -12.06 25.35 -5.13
N ILE A 96 -10.78 24.95 -5.05
CA ILE A 96 -10.04 24.43 -6.21
C ILE A 96 -10.75 23.20 -6.77
N LEU A 97 -11.11 22.22 -5.93
CA LEU A 97 -11.80 21.00 -6.36
C LEU A 97 -13.17 21.28 -7.00
N SER A 98 -13.82 22.39 -6.68
CA SER A 98 -15.12 22.75 -7.29
C SER A 98 -14.99 23.21 -8.75
N ARG A 99 -13.79 23.58 -9.22
CA ARG A 99 -13.54 24.15 -10.57
C ARG A 99 -12.55 23.35 -11.41
N VAL A 100 -11.84 22.36 -10.82
CA VAL A 100 -10.82 21.55 -11.48
C VAL A 100 -11.31 20.10 -11.54
N ASN A 101 -11.31 19.52 -12.74
CA ASN A 101 -11.75 18.13 -12.97
C ASN A 101 -10.59 17.21 -13.36
N SER A 102 -9.46 17.77 -13.82
CA SER A 102 -8.28 16.99 -14.23
C SER A 102 -6.98 17.64 -13.76
N ALA A 103 -5.90 16.88 -13.76
CA ALA A 103 -4.58 17.36 -13.36
C ALA A 103 -4.07 18.50 -14.26
N ASP A 104 -4.43 18.50 -15.55
CA ASP A 104 -4.00 19.50 -16.52
C ASP A 104 -4.63 20.89 -16.28
N GLU A 105 -5.73 20.93 -15.52
CA GLU A 105 -6.40 22.19 -15.15
C GLU A 105 -5.81 22.84 -13.90
N ILE A 106 -4.87 22.16 -13.21
CA ILE A 106 -4.26 22.65 -11.97
C ILE A 106 -3.15 23.65 -12.31
N THR A 107 -3.28 24.88 -11.80
CA THR A 107 -2.18 25.84 -11.87
C THR A 107 -1.10 25.51 -10.83
N PRO A 108 0.17 25.96 -11.01
CA PRO A 108 1.21 25.79 -9.99
C PRO A 108 0.80 26.34 -8.61
N LYS A 109 0.03 27.43 -8.58
CA LYS A 109 -0.51 28.00 -7.34
C LYS A 109 -1.54 27.09 -6.69
N ASP A 110 -2.43 26.48 -7.49
CA ASP A 110 -3.41 25.53 -6.98
C ASP A 110 -2.72 24.30 -6.39
N ARG A 111 -1.71 23.78 -7.12
CA ARG A 111 -0.90 22.66 -6.65
C ARG A 111 -0.29 22.93 -5.28
N GLN A 112 0.33 24.10 -5.08
CA GLN A 112 0.89 24.48 -3.78
C GLN A 112 -0.15 24.56 -2.66
N VAL A 113 -1.38 24.95 -2.97
CA VAL A 113 -2.48 24.95 -1.99
C VAL A 113 -2.93 23.53 -1.66
N LEU A 114 -3.14 22.69 -2.69
CA LEU A 114 -3.56 21.29 -2.52
C LEU A 114 -2.56 20.46 -1.72
N LEU A 115 -1.25 20.67 -1.91
CA LEU A 115 -0.17 20.04 -1.13
C LEU A 115 -0.26 20.32 0.38
N GLN A 116 -0.92 21.41 0.78
CA GLN A 116 -1.10 21.78 2.18
C GLN A 116 -2.40 21.25 2.81
N TYR A 117 -3.18 20.46 2.09
CA TYR A 117 -4.41 19.89 2.63
C TYR A 117 -4.11 19.03 3.86
N SER A 118 -4.84 19.25 4.94
CA SER A 118 -4.59 18.62 6.25
C SER A 118 -5.78 17.87 6.80
N GLY A 119 -6.82 17.68 6.01
CA GLY A 119 -8.03 17.00 6.48
C GLY A 119 -8.69 17.66 7.67
N ARG A 120 -9.48 16.88 8.39
CA ARG A 120 -10.24 17.34 9.57
C ARG A 120 -9.57 17.00 10.90
N GLY A 121 -8.46 16.29 10.91
CA GLY A 121 -7.79 15.83 12.12
C GLY A 121 -7.59 16.93 13.15
N GLY A 122 -8.14 16.73 14.35
CA GLY A 122 -8.08 17.71 15.43
C GLY A 122 -8.90 19.00 15.22
N LEU A 123 -9.69 19.15 14.14
CA LEU A 123 -10.52 20.32 13.87
C LEU A 123 -11.96 20.18 14.40
N THR A 124 -12.48 18.97 14.46
CA THR A 124 -13.82 18.65 14.97
C THR A 124 -13.78 17.52 15.98
N GLU A 125 -14.76 17.42 16.88
CA GLU A 125 -14.81 16.40 17.95
C GLU A 125 -14.80 14.96 17.45
N ASN A 126 -15.23 14.70 16.21
CA ASN A 126 -15.32 13.37 15.62
C ASN A 126 -14.25 13.09 14.54
N SER A 127 -13.25 13.95 14.37
CA SER A 127 -12.23 13.82 13.33
C SER A 127 -10.89 13.26 13.86
N GLN A 128 -10.94 12.31 14.77
CA GLN A 128 -9.75 11.78 15.47
C GLN A 128 -8.83 10.93 14.57
N TYR A 129 -9.23 10.65 13.32
CA TYR A 129 -8.60 9.62 12.48
C TYR A 129 -7.92 10.14 11.21
N GLU A 130 -8.01 11.45 10.93
CA GLU A 130 -7.46 12.06 9.72
C GLU A 130 -6.16 12.83 10.02
N TYR A 131 -5.07 12.12 10.29
CA TYR A 131 -3.75 12.74 10.46
C TYR A 131 -2.85 12.38 9.29
N TYR A 132 -2.46 13.38 8.52
CA TYR A 132 -1.63 13.23 7.33
C TYR A 132 -0.16 13.05 7.69
N THR A 133 0.52 12.23 6.93
CA THR A 133 1.93 11.92 7.16
C THR A 133 2.81 13.08 6.71
N PRO A 134 3.77 13.55 7.53
CA PRO A 134 4.76 14.51 7.08
C PRO A 134 5.60 13.97 5.93
N THR A 135 5.97 14.82 4.96
CA THR A 135 6.73 14.44 3.77
C THR A 135 8.00 13.66 4.11
N PHE A 136 8.81 14.15 5.06
CA PHE A 136 10.05 13.48 5.46
C PHE A 136 9.82 12.11 6.10
N VAL A 137 8.65 11.86 6.70
CA VAL A 137 8.29 10.51 7.21
C VAL A 137 7.94 9.59 6.06
N ALA A 138 7.18 10.08 5.07
CA ALA A 138 6.83 9.29 3.88
C ALA A 138 8.08 8.93 3.06
N GLU A 139 8.99 9.88 2.85
CA GLU A 139 10.30 9.64 2.23
C GLU A 139 11.12 8.61 3.03
N GLY A 140 11.16 8.75 4.36
CA GLY A 140 11.84 7.78 5.22
C GLY A 140 11.22 6.38 5.20
N VAL A 141 9.90 6.26 5.00
CA VAL A 141 9.22 4.98 4.78
C VAL A 141 9.67 4.35 3.46
N TRP A 142 9.80 5.12 2.38
CA TRP A 142 10.37 4.63 1.13
C TRP A 142 11.83 4.22 1.27
N ASP A 143 12.62 4.96 2.05
CA ASP A 143 14.01 4.60 2.36
C ASP A 143 14.08 3.31 3.17
N ALA A 144 13.19 3.11 4.15
CA ALA A 144 13.04 1.86 4.88
C ALA A 144 12.69 0.68 3.95
N MET A 145 11.76 0.89 3.01
CA MET A 145 11.41 -0.11 2.00
C MET A 145 12.62 -0.52 1.18
N ARG A 146 13.39 0.46 0.65
CA ARG A 146 14.60 0.20 -0.14
C ARG A 146 15.67 -0.53 0.67
N ALA A 147 15.94 -0.07 1.90
CA ALA A 147 16.91 -0.70 2.80
C ALA A 147 16.59 -2.16 3.09
N ASN A 148 15.29 -2.52 3.11
CA ASN A 148 14.81 -3.87 3.33
C ASN A 148 14.57 -4.68 2.04
N GLY A 149 15.04 -4.18 0.88
CA GLY A 149 15.11 -4.94 -0.37
C GLY A 149 14.00 -4.68 -1.39
N PHE A 150 13.11 -3.71 -1.16
CA PHE A 150 12.17 -3.24 -2.18
C PHE A 150 12.93 -2.51 -3.30
N LYS A 151 12.54 -2.77 -4.54
CA LYS A 151 13.16 -2.14 -5.72
C LYS A 151 12.15 -1.27 -6.47
N ASN A 152 11.10 -1.88 -6.96
CA ASN A 152 10.02 -1.26 -7.74
C ASN A 152 8.78 -2.15 -7.72
N GLY A 153 7.73 -1.74 -8.38
CA GLY A 153 6.50 -2.52 -8.57
C GLY A 153 5.24 -1.73 -8.28
N ASN A 154 4.12 -2.48 -8.22
CA ASN A 154 2.82 -1.93 -7.88
C ASN A 154 2.62 -1.99 -6.35
N VAL A 155 2.45 -0.83 -5.74
CA VAL A 155 2.38 -0.68 -4.28
C VAL A 155 0.98 -0.24 -3.88
N LEU A 156 0.43 -0.89 -2.86
CA LEU A 156 -0.86 -0.52 -2.27
C LEU A 156 -0.67 0.58 -1.21
N ASP A 157 -1.48 1.65 -1.30
CA ASP A 157 -1.75 2.57 -0.18
C ASP A 157 -3.26 2.58 0.12
N PRO A 158 -3.76 1.78 1.06
CA PRO A 158 -5.20 1.62 1.29
C PRO A 158 -5.87 2.79 2.02
N CYS A 159 -5.13 3.78 2.48
CA CYS A 159 -5.63 5.03 3.08
C CYS A 159 -4.68 6.20 2.76
N CYS A 160 -4.61 6.53 1.47
CA CYS A 160 -3.62 7.41 0.88
C CYS A 160 -3.73 8.89 1.31
N GLY A 161 -4.85 9.28 1.91
CA GLY A 161 -5.08 10.68 2.25
C GLY A 161 -4.98 11.59 1.02
N ALA A 162 -4.18 12.63 1.12
CA ALA A 162 -3.92 13.56 0.00
C ALA A 162 -2.75 13.12 -0.92
N GLY A 163 -2.25 11.90 -0.79
CA GLY A 163 -1.29 11.33 -1.73
C GLY A 163 0.18 11.60 -1.41
N VAL A 164 0.56 11.68 -0.14
CA VAL A 164 1.95 11.96 0.25
C VAL A 164 2.91 10.82 -0.13
N PHE A 165 2.49 9.56 0.00
CA PHE A 165 3.31 8.42 -0.42
C PHE A 165 3.41 8.33 -1.94
N GLU A 166 2.33 8.67 -2.65
CA GLU A 166 2.30 8.78 -4.10
C GLU A 166 3.26 9.85 -4.61
N GLY A 167 3.24 11.04 -3.99
CA GLY A 167 4.09 12.16 -4.40
C GLY A 167 5.56 12.04 -4.02
N THR A 168 5.89 11.16 -3.06
CA THR A 168 7.27 10.93 -2.60
C THR A 168 7.83 9.58 -3.07
N LYS A 169 7.09 8.85 -3.91
CA LYS A 169 7.50 7.53 -4.37
C LYS A 169 8.78 7.56 -5.19
N PRO A 170 9.61 6.51 -5.11
CA PRO A 170 10.76 6.35 -5.98
C PRO A 170 10.35 6.19 -7.46
N ALA A 171 11.26 6.55 -8.36
CA ALA A 171 11.08 6.29 -9.79
C ALA A 171 10.84 4.79 -10.07
N GLY A 172 9.94 4.49 -11.01
CA GLY A 172 9.58 3.12 -11.38
C GLY A 172 8.58 2.43 -10.42
N VAL A 173 8.05 3.17 -9.44
CA VAL A 173 6.98 2.70 -8.56
C VAL A 173 5.64 3.24 -9.05
N VAL A 174 4.64 2.38 -9.10
CA VAL A 174 3.23 2.74 -9.35
C VAL A 174 2.46 2.47 -8.06
N VAL A 175 1.64 3.43 -7.63
CA VAL A 175 0.83 3.27 -6.43
C VAL A 175 -0.64 3.09 -6.81
N THR A 176 -1.27 2.12 -6.17
CA THR A 176 -2.73 1.99 -6.13
C THR A 176 -3.18 2.51 -4.79
N GLY A 177 -3.66 3.76 -4.78
CA GLY A 177 -4.14 4.45 -3.60
C GLY A 177 -5.64 4.31 -3.41
N ASN A 178 -6.08 4.37 -2.19
CA ASN A 178 -7.49 4.42 -1.82
C ASN A 178 -7.69 5.28 -0.58
N ASP A 179 -8.75 6.02 -0.53
CA ASP A 179 -9.17 6.72 0.69
C ASP A 179 -10.69 6.71 0.83
N LEU A 180 -11.18 6.73 2.06
CA LEU A 180 -12.61 6.83 2.34
C LEU A 180 -13.16 8.23 2.09
N ALA A 181 -12.32 9.26 2.29
CA ALA A 181 -12.71 10.67 2.20
C ALA A 181 -12.59 11.19 0.75
N PRO A 182 -13.73 11.58 0.10
CA PRO A 182 -13.70 12.02 -1.29
C PRO A 182 -12.78 13.23 -1.56
N THR A 183 -12.72 14.18 -0.64
CA THR A 183 -11.84 15.35 -0.81
C THR A 183 -10.36 14.93 -0.84
N SER A 184 -9.96 14.00 0.01
CA SER A 184 -8.58 13.51 0.11
C SER A 184 -8.18 12.75 -1.14
N SER A 185 -9.00 11.78 -1.56
CA SER A 185 -8.73 10.96 -2.75
C SER A 185 -8.73 11.78 -4.04
N GLN A 186 -9.60 12.79 -4.18
CA GLN A 186 -9.58 13.71 -5.31
C GLN A 186 -8.28 14.51 -5.36
N ILE A 187 -7.83 15.05 -4.22
CA ILE A 187 -6.54 15.75 -4.15
C ILE A 187 -5.39 14.81 -4.52
N ALA A 188 -5.38 13.59 -3.96
CA ALA A 188 -4.35 12.61 -4.29
C ALA A 188 -4.30 12.29 -5.78
N ALA A 189 -5.44 12.08 -6.42
CA ALA A 189 -5.56 11.81 -7.86
C ALA A 189 -5.08 12.99 -8.71
N LEU A 190 -5.45 14.21 -8.34
CA LEU A 190 -5.04 15.42 -9.07
C LEU A 190 -3.53 15.69 -8.94
N LEU A 191 -2.96 15.45 -7.78
CA LEU A 191 -1.52 15.67 -7.52
C LEU A 191 -0.65 14.55 -8.13
N ASN A 192 -1.19 13.34 -8.29
CA ASN A 192 -0.46 12.16 -8.72
C ASN A 192 -1.20 11.43 -9.88
N PRO A 193 -1.30 12.05 -11.06
CA PRO A 193 -2.14 11.56 -12.16
C PRO A 193 -1.65 10.24 -12.79
N THR A 194 -0.44 9.80 -12.48
CA THR A 194 0.12 8.51 -12.94
C THR A 194 -0.28 7.33 -12.05
N ASP A 195 -0.88 7.60 -10.89
CA ASP A 195 -1.32 6.59 -9.95
C ASP A 195 -2.82 6.31 -10.07
N SER A 196 -3.24 5.14 -9.59
CA SER A 196 -4.64 4.75 -9.58
C SER A 196 -5.25 5.02 -8.21
N ILE A 197 -6.07 6.05 -8.07
CA ILE A 197 -6.66 6.44 -6.80
C ILE A 197 -8.17 6.15 -6.81
N SER A 198 -8.65 5.45 -5.79
CA SER A 198 -10.06 5.14 -5.59
C SER A 198 -10.64 5.76 -4.32
N THR A 199 -11.98 5.94 -4.30
CA THR A 199 -12.72 6.48 -3.16
C THR A 199 -13.73 5.47 -2.67
N GLN A 200 -13.38 4.68 -1.68
CA GLN A 200 -14.26 3.66 -1.11
C GLN A 200 -13.75 3.17 0.25
N PRO A 201 -14.59 2.47 1.05
CA PRO A 201 -14.09 1.74 2.22
C PRO A 201 -13.03 0.72 1.82
N PHE A 202 -11.99 0.56 2.65
CA PHE A 202 -10.95 -0.44 2.38
C PHE A 202 -11.51 -1.86 2.37
N GLU A 203 -12.56 -2.13 3.13
CA GLU A 203 -13.29 -3.40 3.11
C GLU A 203 -13.75 -3.78 1.70
N ARG A 204 -14.34 -2.82 0.98
CA ARG A 204 -14.82 -3.02 -0.39
C ARG A 204 -13.66 -3.22 -1.35
N LEU A 205 -12.62 -2.39 -1.26
CA LEU A 205 -11.41 -2.58 -2.05
C LEU A 205 -10.81 -3.97 -1.81
N ALA A 206 -10.67 -4.37 -0.54
CA ALA A 206 -10.06 -5.64 -0.16
C ALA A 206 -10.84 -6.86 -0.66
N VAL A 207 -12.17 -6.82 -0.65
CA VAL A 207 -13.01 -7.91 -1.16
C VAL A 207 -12.97 -7.99 -2.68
N ASN A 208 -12.94 -6.86 -3.37
CA ASN A 208 -12.94 -6.80 -4.83
C ASN A 208 -11.54 -7.00 -5.46
N THR A 209 -10.49 -6.96 -4.67
CA THR A 209 -9.11 -7.17 -5.13
C THR A 209 -8.65 -8.58 -4.74
N PRO A 210 -8.16 -9.41 -5.67
CA PRO A 210 -7.59 -10.71 -5.32
C PRO A 210 -6.45 -10.61 -4.31
N ASP A 211 -6.23 -11.67 -3.53
CA ASP A 211 -5.06 -11.75 -2.66
C ASP A 211 -3.79 -11.84 -3.52
N ASN A 212 -2.66 -11.37 -2.97
CA ASN A 212 -1.36 -11.37 -3.65
C ASN A 212 -1.27 -10.47 -4.91
N THR A 213 -2.14 -9.46 -5.02
CA THR A 213 -2.18 -8.55 -6.19
C THR A 213 -1.02 -7.57 -6.22
N PHE A 214 -0.62 -7.03 -5.07
CA PHE A 214 0.37 -5.96 -4.99
C PHE A 214 1.76 -6.49 -4.65
N ASP A 215 2.79 -5.84 -5.16
CA ASP A 215 4.18 -6.18 -4.82
C ASP A 215 4.53 -5.86 -3.37
N SER A 216 3.97 -4.77 -2.85
CA SER A 216 4.24 -4.26 -1.51
C SER A 216 3.14 -3.30 -1.05
N CYS A 217 3.25 -2.81 0.19
CA CYS A 217 2.36 -1.79 0.72
C CYS A 217 3.14 -0.74 1.54
N VAL A 218 2.76 0.51 1.36
CA VAL A 218 3.10 1.62 2.26
C VAL A 218 1.81 2.32 2.65
N THR A 219 1.67 2.73 3.89
CA THR A 219 0.50 3.51 4.33
C THR A 219 0.68 4.02 5.75
N ASN A 220 -0.07 5.04 6.11
CA ASN A 220 -0.33 5.42 7.49
C ASN A 220 -1.67 4.81 7.89
N VAL A 221 -1.63 3.70 8.63
CA VAL A 221 -2.82 2.94 9.03
C VAL A 221 -3.77 3.84 9.85
N PRO A 222 -5.08 3.84 9.58
CA PRO A 222 -6.01 4.64 10.39
C PRO A 222 -5.97 4.22 11.85
N PHE A 223 -5.99 5.20 12.76
CA PHE A 223 -5.98 4.98 14.20
C PHE A 223 -7.40 5.06 14.75
N GLY A 224 -7.81 4.10 15.56
CA GLY A 224 -9.13 4.15 16.15
C GLY A 224 -9.56 2.89 16.88
N ASP A 225 -10.58 3.05 17.74
CA ASP A 225 -11.04 1.95 18.58
C ASP A 225 -12.00 0.98 17.87
N ALA A 226 -12.63 1.40 16.78
CA ALA A 226 -13.60 0.56 16.09
C ALA A 226 -13.66 0.85 14.59
N ARG A 227 -13.90 -0.20 13.81
CA ARG A 227 -14.27 -0.12 12.40
C ARG A 227 -15.67 0.48 12.26
N GLY A 228 -15.87 1.22 11.16
CA GLY A 228 -17.15 1.83 10.84
C GLY A 228 -18.21 0.86 10.31
N ALA A 229 -19.26 1.41 9.73
CA ALA A 229 -20.38 0.64 9.18
C ALA A 229 -19.96 -0.30 8.02
N SER A 230 -18.88 0.00 7.30
CA SER A 230 -18.34 -0.83 6.21
C SER A 230 -17.78 -2.19 6.66
N MET A 231 -17.67 -2.43 7.96
CA MET A 231 -17.16 -3.70 8.51
C MET A 231 -17.90 -4.94 7.96
N HIS A 232 -19.17 -4.81 7.65
CA HIS A 232 -19.98 -5.92 7.12
C HIS A 232 -19.68 -6.23 5.64
N GLU A 233 -19.02 -5.33 4.92
CA GLU A 233 -18.63 -5.51 3.51
C GLU A 233 -17.49 -6.53 3.34
N ASP A 234 -16.74 -6.84 4.42
CA ASP A 234 -15.74 -7.92 4.45
C ASP A 234 -16.15 -9.03 5.43
N PRO A 235 -16.96 -10.01 4.99
CA PRO A 235 -17.47 -11.08 5.85
C PRO A 235 -16.38 -11.95 6.51
N ALA A 236 -15.23 -12.11 5.84
CA ALA A 236 -14.11 -12.89 6.36
C ALA A 236 -13.53 -12.28 7.64
N PHE A 237 -13.62 -10.96 7.78
CA PHE A 237 -13.09 -10.20 8.92
C PHE A 237 -14.18 -9.54 9.78
N LYS A 238 -15.43 -9.98 9.70
CA LYS A 238 -16.56 -9.39 10.46
C LYS A 238 -16.39 -9.44 11.98
N LYS A 239 -15.50 -10.32 12.51
CA LYS A 239 -15.22 -10.44 13.94
C LYS A 239 -14.12 -9.49 14.41
N GLU A 240 -13.25 -9.01 13.51
CA GLU A 240 -12.20 -8.05 13.85
C GLU A 240 -12.80 -6.64 13.89
N LYS A 241 -12.92 -6.09 15.09
CA LYS A 241 -13.54 -4.78 15.31
C LYS A 241 -12.52 -3.64 15.35
N GLN A 242 -11.26 -3.94 15.63
CA GLN A 242 -10.21 -2.95 15.74
C GLN A 242 -9.71 -2.57 14.35
N ILE A 243 -9.75 -1.28 14.01
CA ILE A 243 -9.48 -0.82 12.64
C ILE A 243 -8.03 -1.11 12.21
N GLU A 244 -7.05 -0.77 13.03
CA GLU A 244 -5.65 -0.98 12.71
C GLU A 244 -5.26 -2.45 12.56
N ARG A 245 -5.87 -3.35 13.36
CA ARG A 245 -5.63 -4.79 13.24
C ARG A 245 -6.22 -5.35 11.94
N TYR A 246 -7.41 -4.89 11.58
CA TYR A 246 -8.04 -5.25 10.31
C TYR A 246 -7.16 -4.83 9.12
N PHE A 247 -6.75 -3.55 9.09
CA PHE A 247 -5.91 -3.05 8.00
C PHE A 247 -4.64 -3.87 7.82
N ILE A 248 -3.89 -4.13 8.89
CA ILE A 248 -2.65 -4.90 8.81
C ILE A 248 -2.89 -6.31 8.29
N LEU A 249 -3.88 -7.03 8.82
CA LEU A 249 -4.18 -8.40 8.38
C LEU A 249 -4.58 -8.43 6.90
N ARG A 250 -5.43 -7.48 6.47
CA ARG A 250 -5.87 -7.44 5.07
C ARG A 250 -4.79 -6.94 4.10
N ILE A 251 -3.95 -6.00 4.51
CA ILE A 251 -2.75 -5.60 3.74
C ILE A 251 -1.88 -6.82 3.46
N LEU A 252 -1.61 -7.64 4.49
CA LEU A 252 -0.80 -8.85 4.35
C LEU A 252 -1.45 -9.90 3.44
N ASP A 253 -2.76 -9.93 3.30
CA ASP A 253 -3.43 -10.77 2.28
C ASP A 253 -3.19 -10.21 0.88
N LYS A 254 -3.25 -8.88 0.70
CA LYS A 254 -3.22 -8.23 -0.62
C LYS A 254 -1.84 -8.14 -1.25
N ILE A 255 -0.77 -8.10 -0.47
CA ILE A 255 0.60 -8.12 -1.01
C ILE A 255 1.02 -9.55 -1.36
N ARG A 256 1.88 -9.71 -2.38
CA ARG A 256 2.40 -11.01 -2.83
C ARG A 256 3.36 -11.64 -1.80
N PRO A 257 3.58 -12.96 -1.85
CA PRO A 257 4.61 -13.61 -1.07
C PRO A 257 5.99 -12.95 -1.27
N GLY A 258 6.73 -12.75 -0.18
CA GLY A 258 8.02 -12.03 -0.17
C GLY A 258 7.90 -10.51 -0.20
N GLY A 259 6.71 -9.96 -0.45
CA GLY A 259 6.44 -8.53 -0.46
C GLY A 259 6.62 -7.87 0.90
N LEU A 260 6.94 -6.57 0.90
CA LEU A 260 7.11 -5.77 2.11
C LEU A 260 5.86 -4.95 2.40
N ALA A 261 5.54 -4.78 3.68
CA ALA A 261 4.63 -3.76 4.17
C ALA A 261 5.39 -2.86 5.15
N CYS A 262 5.54 -1.58 4.81
CA CYS A 262 6.14 -0.58 5.68
C CYS A 262 5.06 0.43 6.09
N LEU A 263 4.66 0.36 7.35
CA LEU A 263 3.43 0.96 7.83
C LEU A 263 3.71 1.96 8.95
N VAL A 264 3.16 3.16 8.86
CA VAL A 264 3.05 4.06 10.01
C VAL A 264 1.87 3.61 10.84
N CYS A 265 2.12 3.25 12.10
CA CYS A 265 1.15 2.56 12.96
C CYS A 265 1.03 3.23 14.32
N PRO A 266 -0.12 3.09 15.01
CA PRO A 266 -0.20 3.36 16.43
C PRO A 266 0.68 2.40 17.23
N ILE A 267 1.21 2.89 18.33
CA ILE A 267 2.12 2.14 19.23
C ILE A 267 1.56 0.81 19.74
N ASN A 268 0.25 0.64 19.66
CA ASN A 268 -0.46 -0.58 20.09
C ASN A 268 -0.03 -1.83 19.28
N ILE A 269 0.31 -1.65 18.00
CA ILE A 269 0.68 -2.75 17.12
C ILE A 269 1.88 -3.53 17.66
N VAL A 270 2.90 -2.80 18.11
CA VAL A 270 4.14 -3.40 18.60
C VAL A 270 4.14 -3.57 20.13
N GLY A 271 3.54 -2.65 20.88
CA GLY A 271 3.72 -2.54 22.33
C GLY A 271 2.54 -2.92 23.20
N ALA A 272 1.30 -2.95 22.70
CA ALA A 272 0.14 -3.22 23.55
C ALA A 272 0.14 -4.62 24.15
N LYS A 273 -0.36 -4.71 25.38
CA LYS A 273 -0.42 -5.97 26.16
C LYS A 273 -1.82 -6.56 26.11
N GLY A 274 -1.89 -7.85 26.39
CA GLY A 274 -3.13 -8.59 26.58
C GLY A 274 -3.45 -9.58 25.46
N LYS A 275 -4.31 -10.54 25.80
CA LYS A 275 -4.59 -11.73 25.00
C LYS A 275 -4.98 -11.41 23.54
N LYS A 276 -5.86 -10.42 23.33
CA LYS A 276 -6.29 -10.02 21.98
C LYS A 276 -5.15 -9.48 21.10
N TRP A 277 -4.18 -8.79 21.71
CA TRP A 277 -3.01 -8.30 21.02
C TRP A 277 -2.00 -9.40 20.72
N GLU A 278 -1.86 -10.36 21.63
CA GLU A 278 -1.05 -11.56 21.40
C GLU A 278 -1.63 -12.42 20.27
N GLU A 279 -2.94 -12.69 20.29
CA GLU A 279 -3.65 -13.42 19.23
C GLU A 279 -3.50 -12.74 17.86
N PHE A 280 -3.65 -11.41 17.82
CA PHE A 280 -3.42 -10.63 16.59
C PHE A 280 -1.98 -10.79 16.08
N ARG A 281 -0.98 -10.63 16.93
CA ARG A 281 0.43 -10.75 16.51
C ARG A 281 0.81 -12.18 16.12
N ILE A 282 0.19 -13.19 16.71
CA ILE A 282 0.33 -14.57 16.25
C ILE A 282 -0.27 -14.71 14.84
N ALA A 283 -1.45 -14.15 14.59
CA ALA A 283 -2.06 -14.18 13.27
C ALA A 283 -1.20 -13.45 12.22
N VAL A 284 -0.63 -12.30 12.58
CA VAL A 284 0.37 -11.58 11.74
C VAL A 284 1.59 -12.46 11.49
N SER A 285 2.16 -13.07 12.54
CA SER A 285 3.37 -13.92 12.45
C SER A 285 3.19 -15.11 11.52
N LYS A 286 1.99 -15.64 11.38
CA LYS A 286 1.69 -16.71 10.42
C LYS A 286 1.65 -16.23 8.97
N LYS A 287 1.36 -14.96 8.73
CA LYS A 287 1.30 -14.35 7.40
C LYS A 287 2.62 -13.71 6.97
N ALA A 288 3.33 -13.09 7.93
CA ALA A 288 4.51 -12.28 7.66
C ALA A 288 5.46 -12.27 8.86
N GLU A 289 6.75 -12.15 8.56
CA GLU A 289 7.76 -11.85 9.55
C GLU A 289 7.68 -10.37 9.96
N PHE A 290 7.62 -10.10 11.26
CA PHE A 290 7.90 -8.78 11.81
C PHE A 290 9.40 -8.55 11.75
N LEU A 291 9.90 -7.80 10.75
CA LEU A 291 11.33 -7.51 10.61
C LEU A 291 11.82 -6.55 11.69
N GLY A 292 11.05 -5.56 12.04
CA GLY A 292 11.37 -4.57 13.05
C GLY A 292 10.49 -3.34 12.98
N ALA A 293 10.75 -2.40 13.88
CA ALA A 293 10.04 -1.12 13.90
C ALA A 293 10.94 -0.02 14.43
N HIS A 294 10.65 1.21 14.00
CA HIS A 294 11.21 2.45 14.54
C HIS A 294 10.11 3.18 15.32
N LYS A 295 10.46 3.70 16.50
CA LYS A 295 9.55 4.55 17.29
C LYS A 295 9.97 6.00 17.11
N LEU A 296 9.07 6.82 16.53
CA LEU A 296 9.34 8.20 16.20
C LEU A 296 9.25 9.11 17.46
N PRO A 297 9.94 10.27 17.46
CA PRO A 297 9.78 11.26 18.52
C PRO A 297 8.33 11.75 18.62
N SER A 298 7.90 12.05 19.85
CA SER A 298 6.67 12.83 20.07
C SER A 298 6.72 14.10 19.25
N LYS A 299 5.56 14.60 18.84
CA LYS A 299 5.46 15.82 18.02
C LYS A 299 5.96 15.71 16.58
N THR A 300 6.41 14.53 16.11
CA THR A 300 6.70 14.32 14.69
C THR A 300 5.53 14.73 13.80
N PHE A 301 4.29 14.54 14.28
CA PHE A 301 3.05 14.92 13.62
C PHE A 301 2.43 16.23 14.13
N ASN A 302 3.19 17.06 14.83
CA ASN A 302 2.65 18.28 15.46
C ASN A 302 2.10 19.29 14.44
N ALA A 303 2.73 19.41 13.28
CA ALA A 303 2.23 20.26 12.20
C ALA A 303 0.85 19.80 11.70
N GLN A 304 0.53 18.52 11.82
CA GLN A 304 -0.76 17.92 11.46
C GLN A 304 -1.77 17.90 12.62
N GLY A 305 -1.38 18.46 13.77
CA GLY A 305 -2.28 18.68 14.91
C GLY A 305 -2.31 17.57 15.94
N THR A 306 -1.31 16.70 16.00
CA THR A 306 -1.20 15.65 17.02
C THR A 306 0.23 15.48 17.53
N ASP A 307 0.36 15.19 18.84
CA ASP A 307 1.62 14.85 19.50
C ASP A 307 1.76 13.32 19.70
N THR A 308 0.88 12.54 19.09
CA THR A 308 0.84 11.08 19.26
C THR A 308 2.15 10.45 18.81
N VAL A 309 2.72 9.58 19.65
CA VAL A 309 3.84 8.72 19.30
C VAL A 309 3.37 7.67 18.30
N VAL A 310 4.14 7.47 17.25
CA VAL A 310 3.86 6.47 16.23
C VAL A 310 5.06 5.55 16.04
N ASP A 311 4.78 4.35 15.55
CA ASP A 311 5.79 3.37 15.13
C ASP A 311 5.77 3.25 13.60
N VAL A 312 6.95 3.19 12.97
CA VAL A 312 7.11 2.76 11.57
C VAL A 312 7.51 1.29 11.60
N VAL A 313 6.62 0.45 11.12
CA VAL A 313 6.71 -1.02 11.26
C VAL A 313 6.99 -1.65 9.90
N VAL A 314 7.94 -2.58 9.84
CA VAL A 314 8.28 -3.30 8.61
C VAL A 314 7.95 -4.79 8.77
N PHE A 315 7.08 -5.27 7.88
CA PHE A 315 6.75 -6.68 7.73
C PHE A 315 7.23 -7.20 6.37
N ARG A 316 7.60 -8.49 6.32
CA ARG A 316 7.81 -9.22 5.07
C ARG A 316 6.87 -10.40 5.01
N LYS A 317 5.99 -10.45 4.01
CA LYS A 317 5.11 -11.60 3.81
C LYS A 317 5.95 -12.85 3.56
N HIS A 318 5.54 -13.96 4.14
CA HIS A 318 6.22 -15.24 3.97
C HIS A 318 6.16 -15.72 2.51
N GLY A 319 7.06 -16.63 2.15
CA GLY A 319 7.04 -17.31 0.86
C GLY A 319 5.79 -18.18 0.67
N ALA A 320 5.39 -18.39 -0.58
CA ALA A 320 4.16 -19.11 -0.92
C ALA A 320 4.14 -20.53 -0.32
N ASP A 321 5.24 -21.26 -0.42
CA ASP A 321 5.34 -22.64 0.07
C ASP A 321 5.10 -22.72 1.59
N PHE A 322 5.66 -21.78 2.35
CA PHE A 322 5.43 -21.72 3.79
C PHE A 322 3.98 -21.33 4.13
N LEU A 323 3.40 -20.37 3.40
CA LEU A 323 2.02 -19.95 3.63
C LEU A 323 1.00 -21.09 3.42
N THR A 324 1.30 -22.06 2.58
CA THR A 324 0.45 -23.24 2.38
C THR A 324 0.53 -24.25 3.54
N SER A 325 1.66 -24.29 4.25
CA SER A 325 1.94 -25.26 5.31
C SER A 325 1.88 -24.69 6.73
N VAL A 326 1.81 -23.36 6.88
CA VAL A 326 1.93 -22.72 8.20
C VAL A 326 0.86 -23.15 9.21
N GLU A 327 -0.37 -23.42 8.75
CA GLU A 327 -1.45 -23.86 9.62
C GLU A 327 -1.28 -25.33 10.06
N GLU A 328 -0.51 -26.11 9.34
CA GLU A 328 -0.17 -27.50 9.64
C GLU A 328 1.12 -27.61 10.47
N THR A 329 1.91 -26.52 10.51
CA THR A 329 3.15 -26.49 11.30
C THR A 329 2.81 -26.40 12.79
N PRO A 330 3.36 -27.29 13.65
CA PRO A 330 3.13 -27.25 15.10
C PRO A 330 3.52 -25.88 15.69
N PHE A 331 2.68 -25.37 16.58
CA PHE A 331 2.90 -24.06 17.20
C PHE A 331 4.26 -23.95 17.90
N GLU A 332 4.72 -25.03 18.56
CA GLU A 332 6.01 -25.08 19.21
C GLU A 332 7.19 -24.99 18.22
N VAL A 333 7.02 -25.51 17.01
CA VAL A 333 7.99 -25.35 15.91
C VAL A 333 8.01 -23.90 15.44
N LEU A 334 6.85 -23.28 15.23
CA LEU A 334 6.76 -21.86 14.87
C LEU A 334 7.44 -20.95 15.90
N LYS A 335 7.38 -21.31 17.19
CA LYS A 335 8.10 -20.62 18.28
C LYS A 335 9.60 -20.89 18.25
N ALA A 336 9.99 -22.15 18.16
CA ALA A 336 11.40 -22.56 18.17
C ALA A 336 12.16 -21.93 17.00
N THR A 337 11.58 -21.89 15.83
CA THR A 337 12.12 -21.30 14.60
C THR A 337 11.93 -19.77 14.49
N LYS A 338 11.36 -19.13 15.52
CA LYS A 338 11.08 -17.68 15.59
C LYS A 338 10.14 -17.14 14.53
N VAL A 339 9.36 -17.98 13.84
CA VAL A 339 8.21 -17.52 13.05
C VAL A 339 7.24 -16.78 13.97
N VAL A 340 6.86 -17.42 15.08
CA VAL A 340 6.16 -16.78 16.20
C VAL A 340 7.19 -16.29 17.21
N TRP A 341 7.66 -15.06 17.01
CA TRP A 341 8.71 -14.48 17.85
C TRP A 341 8.14 -13.84 19.10
N GLU A 342 8.49 -14.39 20.26
CA GLU A 342 7.87 -14.08 21.54
C GLU A 342 7.96 -12.61 21.96
N PRO A 343 9.10 -11.88 21.79
CA PRO A 343 9.17 -10.46 22.12
C PRO A 343 8.20 -9.59 21.32
N PHE A 344 7.93 -9.91 20.05
CA PHE A 344 6.89 -9.23 19.28
C PHE A 344 5.50 -9.64 19.78
N VAL A 345 5.23 -10.93 19.89
CA VAL A 345 3.91 -11.45 20.30
C VAL A 345 3.50 -10.89 21.66
N LYS A 346 4.40 -10.86 22.63
CA LYS A 346 4.16 -10.34 23.99
C LYS A 346 4.18 -8.81 24.08
N GLY A 347 4.51 -8.09 23.00
CA GLY A 347 4.65 -6.64 23.00
C GLY A 347 5.84 -6.16 23.84
N ASP A 348 6.92 -6.90 23.88
CA ASP A 348 8.14 -6.60 24.61
C ASP A 348 9.30 -6.14 23.71
N TYR A 349 9.05 -5.98 22.40
CA TYR A 349 10.07 -5.56 21.43
C TYR A 349 10.87 -4.35 21.90
N TRP A 350 10.20 -3.32 22.39
CA TRP A 350 10.82 -2.07 22.87
C TRP A 350 11.66 -2.23 24.16
N LYS A 351 11.52 -3.35 24.86
CA LYS A 351 12.34 -3.66 26.05
C LYS A 351 13.65 -4.35 25.71
N GLY A 352 13.76 -4.92 24.52
CA GLY A 352 14.89 -5.70 24.02
C GLY A 352 15.49 -5.12 22.75
N GLU A 353 15.39 -5.88 21.65
CA GLU A 353 15.98 -5.56 20.35
C GLU A 353 15.50 -4.24 19.75
N GLY A 354 14.32 -3.78 20.11
CA GLY A 354 13.76 -2.51 19.63
C GLY A 354 14.36 -1.26 20.26
N LYS A 355 15.06 -1.36 21.40
CA LYS A 355 15.61 -0.19 22.09
C LYS A 355 16.46 0.75 21.22
N PRO A 356 17.37 0.25 20.35
CA PRO A 356 18.19 1.12 19.49
C PRO A 356 17.37 1.90 18.44
N PHE A 357 16.16 1.44 18.15
CA PHE A 357 15.28 2.02 17.13
C PHE A 357 14.28 3.04 17.72
N ILE A 358 14.37 3.34 19.01
CA ILE A 358 13.62 4.44 19.63
C ILE A 358 14.39 5.74 19.34
N MET A 359 13.75 6.69 18.65
CA MET A 359 14.38 7.93 18.21
C MET A 359 14.29 9.03 19.28
N GLY A 360 14.77 8.73 20.49
CA GLY A 360 14.77 9.65 21.60
C GLY A 360 14.71 8.94 22.96
N ARG A 361 14.53 9.73 24.01
CA ARG A 361 14.33 9.19 25.37
C ARG A 361 12.88 8.78 25.54
N TYR A 362 12.67 7.47 25.69
CA TYR A 362 11.32 6.93 25.91
C TYR A 362 10.86 7.14 27.35
N ILE A 363 9.67 7.69 27.51
CA ILE A 363 8.97 7.88 28.80
C ILE A 363 7.69 7.06 28.71
N PRO A 364 7.58 5.96 29.47
CA PRO A 364 6.39 5.14 29.49
C PRO A 364 5.22 5.90 30.16
N LYS A 365 4.00 5.47 29.84
CA LYS A 365 2.81 5.93 30.53
C LYS A 365 2.94 5.72 32.04
N ALA A 366 2.63 6.74 32.83
CA ALA A 366 2.65 6.65 34.29
C ALA A 366 1.59 5.65 34.78
N ALA A 367 2.01 4.73 35.66
CA ALA A 367 1.11 3.74 36.22
C ALA A 367 0.03 4.43 37.10
N GLY A 368 -1.24 4.09 36.85
CA GLY A 368 -2.38 4.66 37.59
C GLY A 368 -2.85 6.05 37.12
N ASP A 369 -2.12 6.71 36.24
CA ASP A 369 -2.55 7.98 35.65
C ASP A 369 -3.31 7.72 34.35
N ARG A 370 -4.63 7.94 34.37
CA ARG A 370 -5.51 7.78 33.21
C ARG A 370 -5.15 8.75 32.07
N TRP A 371 -4.58 9.90 32.38
CA TRP A 371 -4.30 10.99 31.45
C TRP A 371 -2.88 10.98 30.92
N SER A 372 -1.96 10.24 31.57
CA SER A 372 -0.60 10.11 31.09
C SER A 372 -0.57 9.34 29.77
N ARG A 373 0.32 9.77 28.86
CA ARG A 373 0.57 9.13 27.56
C ARG A 373 2.02 8.69 27.48
N GLU A 374 2.30 7.75 26.61
CA GLU A 374 3.69 7.45 26.25
C GLU A 374 4.29 8.65 25.51
N GLU A 375 5.55 8.97 25.79
CA GLU A 375 6.28 10.05 25.17
C GLU A 375 7.65 9.57 24.70
N VAL A 376 8.12 10.10 23.58
CA VAL A 376 9.51 9.98 23.11
C VAL A 376 10.08 11.38 22.97
N GLN A 377 10.93 11.75 23.90
CA GLN A 377 11.62 13.05 23.88
C GLN A 377 12.83 12.96 22.95
N GLY A 378 12.69 13.57 21.78
CA GLY A 378 13.72 13.60 20.73
C GLY A 378 13.56 14.86 19.88
N GLU A 379 14.63 15.23 19.20
CA GLU A 379 14.60 16.31 18.20
C GLU A 379 13.87 15.86 16.95
N ILE A 380 13.12 16.77 16.34
CA ILE A 380 12.48 16.57 15.05
C ILE A 380 13.44 17.08 13.97
N ASP A 381 14.48 16.32 13.73
CA ASP A 381 15.39 16.51 12.60
C ASP A 381 14.97 15.56 11.48
N SER A 382 14.42 16.11 10.40
CA SER A 382 13.91 15.34 9.27
C SER A 382 14.99 14.47 8.61
N THR A 383 16.21 15.00 8.49
CA THR A 383 17.34 14.26 7.89
C THR A 383 17.78 13.10 8.78
N ALA A 384 17.94 13.33 10.07
CA ALA A 384 18.30 12.27 11.02
C ALA A 384 17.22 11.19 11.14
N ILE A 385 15.94 11.57 11.08
CA ILE A 385 14.83 10.62 11.11
C ILE A 385 14.85 9.75 9.85
N LYS A 386 14.99 10.34 8.63
CA LYS A 386 15.09 9.59 7.38
C LYS A 386 16.27 8.61 7.40
N GLN A 387 17.45 9.05 7.81
CA GLN A 387 18.64 8.20 7.92
C GLN A 387 18.42 7.02 8.86
N LYS A 388 17.74 7.22 9.99
CA LYS A 388 17.41 6.14 10.92
C LYS A 388 16.38 5.17 10.33
N LEU A 389 15.36 5.69 9.64
CA LEU A 389 14.37 4.85 8.97
C LEU A 389 15.00 3.98 7.86
N ALA A 390 16.02 4.45 7.18
CA ALA A 390 16.77 3.73 6.15
C ALA A 390 17.59 2.54 6.66
N GLN A 391 17.46 2.15 7.93
CA GLN A 391 18.19 1.00 8.48
C GLN A 391 17.57 -0.32 8.01
N LYS A 392 18.47 -1.26 7.67
CA LYS A 392 18.08 -2.61 7.29
C LYS A 392 17.79 -3.45 8.53
N PHE A 393 16.66 -4.13 8.52
CA PHE A 393 16.36 -5.20 9.47
C PHE A 393 16.80 -6.56 8.92
N HIS A 394 17.14 -7.49 9.79
CA HIS A 394 17.52 -8.85 9.43
C HIS A 394 16.42 -9.83 9.83
N SER A 395 16.23 -10.86 9.01
CA SER A 395 15.36 -11.98 9.36
C SER A 395 15.86 -12.68 10.62
N ARG A 396 14.92 -13.07 11.47
CA ARG A 396 15.15 -13.84 12.69
C ARG A 396 14.73 -15.29 12.56
N ILE A 397 14.00 -15.59 11.48
CA ILE A 397 13.43 -16.94 11.28
C ILE A 397 14.58 -17.90 10.94
N ASP A 398 14.61 -19.02 11.64
CA ASP A 398 15.48 -20.14 11.33
C ASP A 398 14.83 -20.99 10.25
N TRP A 399 15.01 -20.57 9.01
CA TRP A 399 14.45 -21.25 7.83
C TRP A 399 15.07 -22.64 7.62
N GLU A 400 16.33 -22.86 8.04
CA GLU A 400 17.00 -24.16 7.94
C GLU A 400 16.31 -25.17 8.88
N ALA A 401 16.16 -24.82 10.15
CA ALA A 401 15.44 -25.66 11.11
C ALA A 401 13.99 -25.88 10.70
N LEU A 402 13.33 -24.87 10.12
CA LEU A 402 11.95 -24.98 9.66
C LEU A 402 11.81 -25.95 8.48
N SER A 403 12.77 -25.96 7.55
CA SER A 403 12.77 -26.86 6.39
C SER A 403 12.98 -28.33 6.74
N LEU A 404 13.55 -28.61 7.90
CA LEU A 404 13.75 -29.99 8.41
C LEU A 404 12.49 -30.59 9.08
N VAL A 405 11.47 -29.76 9.31
CA VAL A 405 10.21 -30.23 9.89
C VAL A 405 9.41 -30.91 8.78
N GLU A 406 9.26 -32.22 8.88
CA GLU A 406 8.29 -32.91 8.04
C GLU A 406 6.89 -32.31 8.30
N PRO A 407 6.16 -31.91 7.24
CA PRO A 407 4.77 -31.51 7.42
C PRO A 407 4.05 -32.59 8.21
N ILE A 408 3.25 -32.22 9.20
CA ILE A 408 2.37 -33.19 9.85
C ILE A 408 1.51 -33.72 8.72
N THR A 409 1.77 -34.97 8.28
CA THR A 409 0.85 -35.70 7.44
C THR A 409 -0.42 -35.89 8.27
N ARG A 410 -1.31 -34.90 8.22
CA ARG A 410 -2.69 -35.15 8.62
C ARG A 410 -3.19 -36.26 7.73
N ASN A 411 -3.55 -37.39 8.30
CA ASN A 411 -4.37 -38.36 7.61
C ASN A 411 -5.72 -37.69 7.39
N TYR A 412 -5.85 -37.02 6.26
CA TYR A 412 -7.13 -36.48 5.85
C TYR A 412 -8.05 -37.62 5.52
N GLY A 413 -9.21 -37.62 6.17
CA GLY A 413 -10.28 -38.57 5.87
C GLY A 413 -11.18 -38.07 4.75
N GLU A 414 -11.97 -38.99 4.24
CA GLU A 414 -13.02 -38.69 3.26
C GLU A 414 -13.93 -37.57 3.78
N GLY A 415 -14.15 -36.52 3.01
CA GLY A 415 -14.97 -35.38 3.38
C GLY A 415 -14.24 -34.25 4.13
N ASP A 416 -12.96 -34.40 4.48
CA ASP A 416 -12.18 -33.30 5.07
C ASP A 416 -12.06 -32.12 4.08
N LYS A 417 -12.10 -30.90 4.61
CA LYS A 417 -12.05 -29.66 3.83
C LYS A 417 -10.74 -28.92 4.06
N ARG A 418 -10.18 -28.40 2.97
CA ARG A 418 -8.95 -27.59 3.00
C ARG A 418 -9.03 -26.45 1.99
N ILE A 419 -8.41 -25.33 2.28
CA ILE A 419 -8.20 -24.25 1.32
C ILE A 419 -6.85 -24.49 0.64
N ILE A 420 -6.85 -24.72 -0.67
CA ILE A 420 -5.65 -24.88 -1.50
C ILE A 420 -5.65 -23.74 -2.53
N ASN A 421 -4.58 -22.93 -2.56
CA ASN A 421 -4.46 -21.76 -3.44
C ASN A 421 -5.65 -20.76 -3.31
N GLY A 422 -6.18 -20.60 -2.08
CA GLY A 422 -7.31 -19.71 -1.83
C GLY A 422 -8.68 -20.28 -2.17
N GLU A 423 -8.77 -21.52 -2.67
CA GLU A 423 -10.01 -22.18 -3.08
C GLU A 423 -10.34 -23.36 -2.16
N PRO A 424 -11.62 -23.56 -1.81
CA PRO A 424 -12.03 -24.69 -0.98
C PRO A 424 -11.91 -25.99 -1.77
N HIS A 425 -11.31 -26.99 -1.14
CA HIS A 425 -11.20 -28.36 -1.64
C HIS A 425 -11.70 -29.33 -0.59
N THR A 426 -12.32 -30.41 -1.04
CA THR A 426 -12.77 -31.54 -0.19
C THR A 426 -11.97 -32.77 -0.57
N MET A 427 -11.54 -33.53 0.43
CA MET A 427 -10.90 -34.84 0.23
C MET A 427 -11.96 -35.85 -0.24
N ILE A 428 -11.81 -36.37 -1.45
CA ILE A 428 -12.71 -37.35 -2.07
C ILE A 428 -11.85 -38.44 -2.70
N ALA A 429 -12.09 -39.67 -2.29
CA ALA A 429 -11.37 -40.87 -2.79
C ALA A 429 -9.83 -40.73 -2.66
N GLY A 430 -9.35 -40.06 -1.61
CA GLY A 430 -7.92 -39.86 -1.34
C GLY A 430 -7.26 -38.72 -2.12
N GLU A 431 -8.04 -37.93 -2.87
CA GLU A 431 -7.56 -36.76 -3.62
C GLU A 431 -8.26 -35.49 -3.18
N TRP A 432 -7.54 -34.33 -3.25
CA TRP A 432 -8.13 -33.03 -3.02
C TRP A 432 -8.87 -32.55 -4.26
N ILE A 433 -10.19 -32.65 -4.21
CA ILE A 433 -11.05 -32.18 -5.29
C ILE A 433 -11.51 -30.76 -4.94
N LYS A 434 -11.28 -29.83 -5.83
CA LYS A 434 -11.79 -28.46 -5.71
C LYS A 434 -13.31 -28.53 -5.54
N ASP A 435 -13.79 -27.91 -4.44
CA ASP A 435 -15.23 -27.78 -4.26
C ASP A 435 -15.76 -26.99 -5.45
N ALA A 436 -16.71 -27.59 -6.20
CA ALA A 436 -17.47 -26.81 -7.15
C ALA A 436 -18.02 -25.62 -6.36
N ILE A 437 -17.64 -24.42 -6.73
CA ILE A 437 -18.40 -23.24 -6.30
C ILE A 437 -19.82 -23.64 -6.65
N ASP A 438 -20.68 -23.72 -5.62
CA ASP A 438 -22.10 -24.02 -5.84
C ASP A 438 -22.64 -22.91 -6.73
N SER A 439 -22.35 -23.05 -8.01
CA SER A 439 -22.86 -22.25 -9.10
C SER A 439 -24.22 -22.83 -9.54
N THR A 440 -24.99 -23.38 -8.60
CA THR A 440 -26.41 -23.31 -8.77
C THR A 440 -26.73 -21.82 -8.77
N PRO A 441 -26.97 -21.23 -9.94
CA PRO A 441 -27.28 -19.84 -10.04
C PRO A 441 -28.49 -19.65 -9.13
N THR A 442 -28.35 -18.86 -8.07
CA THR A 442 -29.49 -18.42 -7.30
C THR A 442 -30.41 -17.83 -8.34
N ALA A 443 -31.54 -18.50 -8.62
CA ALA A 443 -32.40 -18.16 -9.73
C ALA A 443 -32.63 -16.63 -9.67
N ILE A 444 -32.16 -15.92 -10.70
CA ILE A 444 -32.34 -14.46 -10.75
C ILE A 444 -33.84 -14.24 -10.74
N ASP A 445 -34.33 -13.54 -9.72
CA ASP A 445 -35.68 -13.00 -9.75
C ASP A 445 -35.68 -11.75 -10.64
N PRO A 446 -36.18 -11.82 -11.88
CA PRO A 446 -36.17 -10.70 -12.81
C PRO A 446 -36.92 -9.47 -12.27
N LYS A 447 -37.90 -9.68 -11.40
CA LYS A 447 -38.74 -8.61 -10.79
C LYS A 447 -37.89 -7.72 -9.88
N LYS A 448 -36.82 -8.25 -9.26
CA LYS A 448 -35.88 -7.46 -8.46
C LYS A 448 -35.14 -6.39 -9.28
N TYR A 449 -35.08 -6.58 -10.60
CA TYR A 449 -34.42 -5.67 -11.54
C TYR A 449 -35.42 -4.97 -12.49
N GLY A 450 -36.71 -5.01 -12.17
CA GLY A 450 -37.77 -4.32 -12.96
C GLY A 450 -38.17 -5.04 -14.24
N ALA A 451 -37.84 -6.32 -14.39
CA ALA A 451 -38.22 -7.15 -15.50
C ALA A 451 -39.26 -8.21 -15.07
N GLU A 452 -40.20 -8.55 -15.93
CA GLU A 452 -41.23 -9.56 -15.64
C GLU A 452 -40.77 -11.00 -15.93
N SER A 453 -39.74 -11.14 -16.76
CA SER A 453 -39.13 -12.43 -17.15
C SER A 453 -37.63 -12.31 -17.37
N LEU A 454 -36.90 -13.44 -17.36
CA LEU A 454 -35.48 -13.48 -17.72
C LEU A 454 -35.24 -13.00 -19.15
N GLU A 455 -36.08 -13.34 -20.08
CA GLU A 455 -35.99 -12.93 -21.48
C GLU A 455 -36.14 -11.41 -21.66
N GLN A 456 -36.99 -10.78 -20.83
CA GLN A 456 -37.12 -9.32 -20.77
C GLN A 456 -35.87 -8.69 -20.12
N LEU A 457 -35.29 -9.32 -19.12
CA LEU A 457 -34.07 -8.84 -18.47
C LEU A 457 -32.86 -8.94 -19.44
N GLU A 458 -32.75 -10.02 -20.20
CA GLU A 458 -31.76 -10.18 -21.27
C GLU A 458 -31.91 -9.11 -22.36
N GLY A 459 -33.15 -8.82 -22.79
CA GLY A 459 -33.44 -7.77 -23.78
C GLY A 459 -33.10 -6.36 -23.29
N ILE A 460 -33.18 -6.10 -21.98
CA ILE A 460 -32.78 -4.83 -21.35
C ILE A 460 -31.26 -4.72 -21.34
N LEU A 461 -30.56 -5.83 -21.03
CA LEU A 461 -29.10 -5.88 -20.95
C LEU A 461 -28.43 -5.81 -22.33
N SER A 462 -29.03 -6.39 -23.34
CA SER A 462 -28.55 -6.35 -24.74
C SER A 462 -28.84 -5.01 -25.45
N GLY A 463 -29.58 -4.12 -24.83
CA GLY A 463 -29.93 -2.82 -25.42
C GLY A 463 -31.07 -2.88 -26.47
N ASP A 464 -31.70 -4.04 -26.69
CA ASP A 464 -32.71 -4.25 -27.73
C ASP A 464 -34.11 -3.69 -27.38
N LYS A 465 -34.36 -3.35 -26.13
CA LYS A 465 -35.64 -2.76 -25.72
C LYS A 465 -35.40 -1.56 -24.80
N GLY A 466 -35.58 -0.38 -25.34
CA GLY A 466 -35.43 0.88 -24.64
C GLY A 466 -36.36 1.03 -23.44
N GLY A 467 -35.82 1.57 -22.34
CA GLY A 467 -36.66 2.22 -21.33
C GLY A 467 -36.36 1.98 -19.86
N LEU A 468 -35.44 1.09 -19.46
CA LEU A 468 -35.03 0.96 -18.05
C LEU A 468 -33.51 1.16 -17.92
N SER A 469 -33.10 2.27 -17.28
CA SER A 469 -31.74 2.50 -16.86
C SER A 469 -31.45 1.61 -15.66
N LEU A 470 -30.82 0.45 -15.88
CA LEU A 470 -30.23 -0.33 -14.80
C LEU A 470 -28.99 0.43 -14.31
N SER A 471 -28.85 0.59 -13.00
CA SER A 471 -27.62 1.13 -12.44
C SER A 471 -26.43 0.19 -12.77
N LEU A 472 -25.24 0.75 -12.96
CA LEU A 472 -24.01 -0.04 -13.18
C LEU A 472 -23.82 -1.13 -12.11
N GLU A 473 -24.25 -0.89 -10.87
CA GLU A 473 -24.22 -1.87 -9.78
C GLU A 473 -25.12 -3.07 -10.03
N ASN A 474 -26.34 -2.83 -10.55
CA ASN A 474 -27.26 -3.90 -10.91
C ASN A 474 -26.76 -4.70 -12.11
N MET A 475 -26.19 -4.04 -13.12
CA MET A 475 -25.57 -4.69 -14.27
C MET A 475 -24.38 -5.56 -13.82
N PHE A 476 -23.55 -5.07 -12.91
CA PHE A 476 -22.40 -5.82 -12.38
C PHE A 476 -22.81 -7.01 -11.49
N SER A 477 -23.91 -6.88 -10.75
CA SER A 477 -24.49 -7.97 -9.95
C SER A 477 -25.03 -9.10 -10.83
N ILE A 478 -25.69 -8.74 -11.95
CA ILE A 478 -26.20 -9.71 -12.93
C ILE A 478 -25.03 -10.40 -13.65
N TYR A 479 -24.01 -9.66 -14.07
CA TYR A 479 -22.80 -10.19 -14.70
C TYR A 479 -22.06 -11.20 -13.81
N LYS A 480 -21.92 -10.91 -12.50
CA LYS A 480 -21.34 -11.85 -11.53
C LYS A 480 -22.13 -13.16 -11.39
N SER A 481 -23.44 -13.07 -11.52
CA SER A 481 -24.32 -14.23 -11.35
C SER A 481 -24.49 -15.05 -12.63
N TYR A 482 -24.24 -14.44 -13.81
CA TYR A 482 -24.42 -15.07 -15.14
C TYR A 482 -23.41 -14.52 -16.16
N PRO A 483 -22.16 -14.98 -16.14
CA PRO A 483 -21.14 -14.52 -17.11
C PRO A 483 -21.45 -14.86 -18.58
N ALA A 484 -22.45 -15.70 -18.85
CA ALA A 484 -22.84 -16.13 -20.20
C ALA A 484 -23.92 -15.25 -20.85
N ILE A 485 -24.43 -14.23 -20.18
CA ILE A 485 -25.52 -13.36 -20.70
C ILE A 485 -24.97 -12.09 -21.38
N LEU A 486 -23.69 -11.79 -21.23
CA LEU A 486 -22.95 -10.74 -21.93
C LEU A 486 -21.81 -11.40 -22.74
#